data_17abce353ff7664eabcf83b63fb75e60
#
_entry.id   17abce353ff7664eabcf83b63fb75e60
#
_cell.length_a   1.000
_cell.length_b   1.000
_cell.length_c   1.000
_cell.angle_alpha   90.00
_cell.angle_beta   90.00
_cell.angle_gamma   90.00
#
_symmetry.space_group_name_H-M   'P 1'
#
loop_
_entity.id
_entity.type
_entity.pdbx_description
1 polymer ?
#
loop_
_entity_poly.entity_id
_entity_poly.type
_entity_poly.pdbx_seq_one_letter_code
_entity_poly.pdbx_strand_id
1 'polypeptide(L)'
;GSEGHTEINLSAKVGFNFFHSQYEFLNAHDYLYYMRSAFYRSSHIWQDKSGAWHGFASDATLSGTQPYGTGNRYFDEKGNVLNGNKDNTAVWGVMNYTDDLAFLLKQGWQTMDDPVNPGQKLIYCDNQLKDYNIKSPAITQDYNLSVSGGNDKGHYYASLGYNRSEGNAMNNWYHRLNFTINADYKIKPWLTSNSSLTFTDAKWDDGGAGYAGEGNFFSTTLSVPPTFRVKSPDGDWLAGPAVASYARGWTTVKVYEDALNYDNNTDKFNLSQSFTFNIMKGLTF
;
A
#
# COMPACT_ATOMS: atom_id res chain seq x y z
N GLY A 1 -39.20 1.95 -19.13
CA GLY A 1 -39.24 3.11 -20.07
C GLY A 1 -40.66 3.35 -20.60
N SER A 2 -40.96 4.57 -20.89
CA SER A 2 -42.25 4.93 -21.48
C SER A 2 -42.35 4.39 -22.93
N GLU A 3 -43.53 3.92 -23.31
CA GLU A 3 -43.83 3.37 -24.64
C GLU A 3 -43.37 4.31 -25.77
N GLY A 4 -42.56 3.79 -26.69
CA GLY A 4 -42.10 4.54 -27.87
C GLY A 4 -40.92 5.52 -27.65
N HIS A 5 -40.35 5.58 -26.47
CA HIS A 5 -39.18 6.42 -26.20
C HIS A 5 -37.94 5.59 -25.85
N THR A 6 -36.79 6.03 -26.39
CA THR A 6 -35.48 5.53 -25.97
C THR A 6 -34.92 6.45 -24.88
N GLU A 7 -34.53 5.88 -23.78
CA GLU A 7 -33.89 6.59 -22.67
C GLU A 7 -32.41 6.19 -22.60
N ILE A 8 -31.54 7.19 -22.53
CA ILE A 8 -30.09 7.00 -22.41
C ILE A 8 -29.65 7.64 -21.11
N ASN A 9 -29.01 6.86 -20.25
CA ASN A 9 -28.47 7.32 -18.97
C ASN A 9 -26.96 7.13 -18.95
N LEU A 10 -26.25 8.21 -18.60
CA LEU A 10 -24.82 8.22 -18.38
C LEU A 10 -24.54 8.63 -16.93
N SER A 11 -23.79 7.83 -16.22
CA SER A 11 -23.30 8.14 -14.87
C SER A 11 -21.77 8.04 -14.84
N ALA A 12 -21.13 9.05 -14.26
CA ALA A 12 -19.69 9.08 -14.04
C ALA A 12 -19.44 9.54 -12.60
N LYS A 13 -18.63 8.76 -11.87
CA LYS A 13 -18.24 9.07 -10.49
C LYS A 13 -16.75 8.89 -10.34
N VAL A 14 -16.10 9.85 -9.66
CA VAL A 14 -14.70 9.75 -9.24
C VAL A 14 -14.65 10.00 -7.75
N GLY A 15 -14.02 9.09 -7.03
CA GLY A 15 -13.81 9.16 -5.60
C GLY A 15 -12.32 9.23 -5.25
N PHE A 16 -12.00 9.92 -4.18
CA PHE A 16 -10.66 10.02 -3.62
C PHE A 16 -10.69 9.48 -2.20
N ASN A 17 -9.89 8.46 -1.95
CA ASN A 17 -9.82 7.80 -0.66
C ASN A 17 -8.49 8.14 0.01
N PHE A 18 -8.54 9.01 1.00
CA PHE A 18 -7.35 9.45 1.74
C PHE A 18 -7.07 8.47 2.87
N PHE A 19 -5.82 8.03 2.94
CA PHE A 19 -5.38 7.26 4.08
C PHE A 19 -5.34 8.14 5.32
N HIS A 20 -5.95 7.68 6.39
CA HIS A 20 -5.92 8.33 7.69
C HIS A 20 -5.47 7.34 8.75
N SER A 21 -4.39 7.67 9.44
CA SER A 21 -3.95 6.95 10.63
C SER A 21 -4.53 7.61 11.88
N GLN A 22 -5.02 6.82 12.82
CA GLN A 22 -5.46 7.32 14.13
C GLN A 22 -4.28 7.75 15.02
N TYR A 23 -3.06 7.40 14.63
CA TYR A 23 -1.83 7.69 15.36
C TYR A 23 -0.90 8.54 14.51
N GLU A 24 -0.29 9.54 15.12
CA GLU A 24 0.87 10.21 14.57
C GLU A 24 2.12 9.38 14.87
N PHE A 25 2.89 9.12 13.84
CA PHE A 25 4.15 8.40 13.98
C PHE A 25 5.28 9.40 14.21
N LEU A 26 6.18 9.06 15.13
CA LEU A 26 7.34 9.89 15.40
C LEU A 26 8.19 10.05 14.14
N ASN A 27 8.65 11.27 13.88
CA ASN A 27 9.75 11.51 12.95
C ASN A 27 11.06 10.95 13.53
N ALA A 28 12.13 10.92 12.73
CA ALA A 28 13.40 10.36 13.17
C ALA A 28 14.04 11.13 14.33
N HIS A 29 13.88 12.47 14.39
CA HIS A 29 14.35 13.29 15.48
C HIS A 29 13.76 12.85 16.83
N ASP A 30 12.43 12.82 16.91
CA ASP A 30 11.72 12.48 18.14
C ASP A 30 11.91 11.00 18.51
N TYR A 31 11.90 10.12 17.49
CA TYR A 31 12.21 8.71 17.68
C TYR A 31 13.59 8.51 18.33
N LEU A 32 14.62 9.15 17.78
CA LEU A 32 15.98 9.06 18.31
C LEU A 32 16.07 9.64 19.72
N TYR A 33 15.45 10.80 19.97
CA TYR A 33 15.42 11.43 21.29
C TYR A 33 14.82 10.49 22.35
N TYR A 34 13.64 9.96 22.11
CA TYR A 34 12.94 9.12 23.07
C TYR A 34 13.61 7.74 23.22
N MET A 35 13.96 7.10 22.12
CA MET A 35 14.56 5.77 22.17
C MET A 35 15.93 5.78 22.85
N ARG A 36 16.82 6.71 22.46
CA ARG A 36 18.15 6.80 23.09
C ARG A 36 18.04 7.14 24.57
N SER A 37 17.21 8.10 24.94
CA SER A 37 16.96 8.47 26.33
C SER A 37 16.41 7.29 27.16
N ALA A 38 15.47 6.52 26.60
CA ALA A 38 14.89 5.35 27.26
C ALA A 38 15.93 4.24 27.49
N PHE A 39 16.74 3.93 26.48
CA PHE A 39 17.79 2.92 26.61
C PHE A 39 18.88 3.34 27.58
N TYR A 40 19.30 4.60 27.55
CA TYR A 40 20.26 5.13 28.52
C TYR A 40 19.74 5.01 29.96
N ARG A 41 18.52 5.42 30.22
CA ARG A 41 17.89 5.29 31.54
C ARG A 41 17.73 3.84 31.95
N SER A 42 17.43 2.94 31.04
CA SER A 42 17.28 1.52 31.30
C SER A 42 18.59 0.82 31.55
N SER A 43 19.72 1.33 31.08
CA SER A 43 21.07 0.80 31.42
C SER A 43 21.64 1.39 32.70
N HIS A 44 21.10 2.52 33.21
CA HIS A 44 21.61 3.26 34.38
C HIS A 44 20.61 3.24 35.53
N ILE A 45 20.21 2.04 35.99
CA ILE A 45 19.19 1.90 37.06
C ILE A 45 19.85 1.94 38.44
N TRP A 46 21.02 1.29 38.61
CA TRP A 46 21.76 1.27 39.87
C TRP A 46 23.26 1.14 39.63
N GLN A 47 24.06 1.58 40.61
CA GLN A 47 25.51 1.43 40.59
C GLN A 47 25.97 0.38 41.59
N ASP A 48 26.96 -0.40 41.21
CA ASP A 48 27.65 -1.28 42.14
C ASP A 48 28.73 -0.56 42.96
N LYS A 49 29.42 -1.30 43.80
CA LYS A 49 30.46 -0.74 44.68
C LYS A 49 31.69 -0.20 43.94
N SER A 50 31.87 -0.58 42.67
CA SER A 50 32.93 -0.06 41.80
C SER A 50 32.52 1.21 41.08
N GLY A 51 31.25 1.61 41.18
CA GLY A 51 30.66 2.74 40.46
C GLY A 51 30.17 2.37 39.05
N ALA A 52 30.19 1.08 38.69
CA ALA A 52 29.66 0.64 37.40
C ALA A 52 28.13 0.65 37.41
N TRP A 53 27.55 1.19 36.31
CA TRP A 53 26.10 1.21 36.11
C TRP A 53 25.57 -0.14 35.65
N HIS A 54 24.40 -0.49 36.16
CA HIS A 54 23.67 -1.72 35.80
C HIS A 54 22.20 -1.42 35.53
N GLY A 55 21.61 -2.19 34.63
CA GLY A 55 20.21 -2.05 34.25
C GLY A 55 19.72 -3.19 33.35
N PHE A 56 18.55 -3.01 32.77
CA PHE A 56 17.95 -3.98 31.83
C PHE A 56 18.49 -3.87 30.41
N ALA A 57 19.07 -2.73 30.03
CA ALA A 57 19.70 -2.51 28.72
C ALA A 57 21.22 -2.36 28.91
N SER A 58 21.96 -2.46 27.81
CA SER A 58 23.39 -2.19 27.73
C SER A 58 23.65 -0.92 26.93
N ASP A 59 24.58 -0.07 27.41
CA ASP A 59 25.04 1.12 26.67
C ASP A 59 25.63 0.76 25.31
N ALA A 60 26.15 -0.44 25.14
CA ALA A 60 26.61 -0.94 23.84
C ALA A 60 25.50 -0.92 22.75
N THR A 61 24.24 -0.93 23.17
CA THR A 61 23.11 -0.81 22.24
C THR A 61 23.06 0.57 21.58
N LEU A 62 23.49 1.63 22.27
CA LEU A 62 23.51 3.00 21.77
C LEU A 62 24.63 3.26 20.78
N SER A 63 25.70 2.46 20.80
CA SER A 63 26.81 2.48 19.84
C SER A 63 26.74 1.34 18.81
N GLY A 64 25.72 0.49 18.89
CA GLY A 64 25.49 -0.64 17.98
C GLY A 64 24.81 -0.26 16.67
N THR A 65 24.47 -1.30 15.89
CA THR A 65 23.81 -1.20 14.59
C THR A 65 22.26 -1.26 14.69
N GLN A 66 21.71 -0.75 15.78
CA GLN A 66 20.26 -0.67 15.99
C GLN A 66 19.66 0.56 15.30
N PRO A 67 18.32 0.63 15.14
CA PRO A 67 17.66 1.79 14.55
C PRO A 67 17.95 3.14 15.23
N TYR A 68 18.42 3.12 16.47
CA TYR A 68 18.80 4.27 17.30
C TYR A 68 20.28 4.27 17.68
N GLY A 69 21.07 3.31 17.18
CA GLY A 69 22.49 3.16 17.49
C GLY A 69 23.39 3.87 16.48
N THR A 70 24.56 4.30 16.92
CA THR A 70 25.49 5.08 16.08
C THR A 70 26.52 4.24 15.34
N GLY A 71 26.48 2.89 15.45
CA GLY A 71 27.38 1.96 14.78
C GLY A 71 27.07 1.69 13.30
N ASN A 72 26.13 2.41 12.70
CA ASN A 72 25.65 2.19 11.33
C ASN A 72 26.52 2.86 10.25
N ARG A 73 27.75 3.28 10.56
CA ARG A 73 28.61 3.95 9.57
C ARG A 73 28.89 3.03 8.38
N TYR A 74 28.53 3.49 7.20
CA TYR A 74 28.65 2.76 5.93
C TYR A 74 29.25 3.60 4.78
N PHE A 75 29.74 4.81 5.11
CA PHE A 75 30.45 5.68 4.19
C PHE A 75 31.88 5.92 4.65
N ASP A 76 32.81 6.06 3.69
CA ASP A 76 34.15 6.60 3.93
C ASP A 76 34.15 8.16 3.90
N GLU A 77 35.30 8.75 4.11
CA GLU A 77 35.47 10.21 4.10
C GLU A 77 35.19 10.85 2.73
N LYS A 78 35.14 10.06 1.67
CA LYS A 78 34.85 10.51 0.31
C LYS A 78 33.39 10.27 -0.07
N GLY A 79 32.59 9.71 0.82
CA GLY A 79 31.20 9.38 0.57
C GLY A 79 30.99 8.04 -0.15
N ASN A 80 32.03 7.22 -0.32
CA ASN A 80 31.86 5.90 -0.90
C ASN A 80 31.30 4.92 0.13
N VAL A 81 30.47 3.99 -0.32
CA VAL A 81 29.90 2.95 0.54
C VAL A 81 31.00 2.01 1.02
N LEU A 82 31.12 1.87 2.33
CA LEU A 82 32.06 0.92 2.93
C LEU A 82 31.67 -0.51 2.56
N ASN A 83 32.67 -1.32 2.20
CA ASN A 83 32.51 -2.74 1.82
C ASN A 83 31.80 -3.00 0.51
N GLY A 84 31.45 -1.96 -0.26
CA GLY A 84 30.81 -2.10 -1.58
C GLY A 84 29.51 -2.93 -1.55
N ASN A 85 28.91 -3.13 -0.40
CA ASN A 85 27.79 -4.02 -0.21
C ASN A 85 26.51 -3.25 0.06
N LYS A 86 25.64 -3.21 -0.92
CA LYS A 86 24.28 -2.63 -0.81
C LYS A 86 23.40 -3.35 0.18
N ASP A 87 23.68 -4.63 0.41
CA ASP A 87 22.90 -5.54 1.26
C ASP A 87 23.50 -5.70 2.65
N ASN A 88 24.42 -4.84 3.05
CA ASN A 88 25.00 -4.92 4.37
C ASN A 88 23.95 -4.58 5.46
N THR A 89 24.28 -4.90 6.69
CA THR A 89 23.41 -4.69 7.85
C THR A 89 23.14 -3.23 8.20
N ALA A 90 23.81 -2.28 7.56
CA ALA A 90 23.62 -0.84 7.78
C ALA A 90 22.36 -0.31 7.09
N VAL A 91 21.21 -0.90 7.43
CA VAL A 91 19.90 -0.45 6.92
C VAL A 91 19.38 0.78 7.66
N TRP A 92 19.99 1.13 8.79
CA TRP A 92 19.57 2.27 9.60
C TRP A 92 20.45 3.48 9.34
N GLY A 93 19.84 4.59 9.00
CA GLY A 93 20.51 5.84 8.71
C GLY A 93 20.66 6.71 9.95
N VAL A 94 21.48 6.28 10.90
CA VAL A 94 21.88 7.08 12.06
C VAL A 94 23.34 6.80 12.42
N MET A 95 24.13 7.85 12.61
CA MET A 95 25.57 7.78 12.91
C MET A 95 25.96 8.97 13.80
N ASN A 96 27.13 8.89 14.43
CA ASN A 96 27.77 10.08 14.98
C ASN A 96 28.13 11.03 13.84
N TYR A 97 27.79 12.31 13.98
CA TYR A 97 28.17 13.32 13.01
C TYR A 97 29.67 13.60 13.10
N THR A 98 30.31 13.60 11.95
CA THR A 98 31.69 14.02 11.71
C THR A 98 31.72 14.81 10.42
N ASP A 99 32.70 15.69 10.24
CA ASP A 99 32.74 16.62 9.09
C ASP A 99 32.81 15.90 7.73
N ASP A 100 33.36 14.70 7.71
CA ASP A 100 33.39 13.85 6.50
C ASP A 100 32.00 13.35 6.07
N LEU A 101 31.01 13.42 6.95
CA LEU A 101 29.62 13.08 6.67
C LEU A 101 28.76 14.27 6.26
N ALA A 102 29.34 15.49 6.20
CA ALA A 102 28.59 16.71 5.89
C ALA A 102 27.91 16.67 4.49
N PHE A 103 28.41 15.85 3.56
CA PHE A 103 27.81 15.67 2.24
C PHE A 103 26.38 15.08 2.33
N LEU A 104 26.05 14.31 3.36
CA LEU A 104 24.73 13.74 3.57
C LEU A 104 23.66 14.80 3.84
N LEU A 105 24.05 15.96 4.41
CA LEU A 105 23.12 17.07 4.62
C LEU A 105 22.55 17.59 3.28
N LYS A 106 23.33 17.54 2.22
CA LYS A 106 22.87 17.90 0.86
C LYS A 106 21.93 16.87 0.26
N GLN A 107 21.87 15.66 0.85
CA GLN A 107 20.98 14.57 0.46
C GLN A 107 19.72 14.50 1.35
N GLY A 108 19.46 15.53 2.17
CA GLY A 108 18.28 15.61 3.01
C GLY A 108 18.44 14.99 4.40
N TRP A 109 19.64 14.52 4.76
CA TRP A 109 19.90 14.08 6.13
C TRP A 109 19.90 15.27 7.08
N GLN A 110 19.63 15.01 8.35
CA GLN A 110 19.49 16.02 9.40
C GLN A 110 20.47 15.73 10.55
N THR A 111 20.71 16.73 11.37
CA THR A 111 21.51 16.59 12.59
C THR A 111 20.71 16.99 13.85
N MET A 112 21.05 16.37 14.97
CA MET A 112 20.57 16.74 16.31
C MET A 112 21.69 16.56 17.32
N ASP A 113 21.59 17.22 18.47
CA ASP A 113 22.46 16.91 19.59
C ASP A 113 22.09 15.53 20.15
N ASP A 114 23.11 14.74 20.49
CA ASP A 114 22.87 13.42 21.09
C ASP A 114 22.28 13.60 22.51
N PRO A 115 21.06 13.13 22.77
CA PRO A 115 20.42 13.35 24.08
C PRO A 115 21.11 12.63 25.24
N VAL A 116 22.05 11.72 24.95
CA VAL A 116 22.72 10.90 25.97
C VAL A 116 24.24 11.09 26.01
N ASN A 117 24.81 11.75 25.01
CA ASN A 117 26.24 12.05 24.95
C ASN A 117 26.45 13.56 24.75
N PRO A 118 26.49 14.36 25.81
CA PRO A 118 26.65 15.82 25.73
C PRO A 118 27.85 16.22 24.89
N GLY A 119 27.67 17.15 23.95
CA GLY A 119 28.70 17.65 23.07
C GLY A 119 28.90 16.84 21.79
N GLN A 120 28.20 15.70 21.64
CA GLN A 120 28.16 14.94 20.39
C GLN A 120 26.91 15.29 19.61
N LYS A 121 27.00 15.15 18.28
CA LYS A 121 25.87 15.27 17.37
C LYS A 121 25.63 13.94 16.64
N LEU A 122 24.38 13.68 16.38
CA LEU A 122 23.93 12.61 15.47
C LEU A 122 23.68 13.19 14.09
N ILE A 123 23.94 12.40 13.05
CA ILE A 123 23.42 12.61 11.70
C ILE A 123 22.50 11.45 11.34
N TYR A 124 21.33 11.73 10.79
CA TYR A 124 20.32 10.71 10.54
C TYR A 124 19.46 11.04 9.31
N CYS A 125 18.93 10.00 8.68
CA CYS A 125 17.84 10.15 7.70
C CYS A 125 16.48 10.10 8.41
N ASP A 126 15.48 10.72 7.81
CA ASP A 126 14.09 10.68 8.27
C ASP A 126 13.20 10.16 7.13
N ASN A 127 12.85 8.89 7.20
CA ASN A 127 12.05 8.21 6.21
C ASN A 127 10.84 7.54 6.86
N GLN A 128 9.67 7.87 6.38
CA GLN A 128 8.46 7.16 6.75
C GLN A 128 8.14 6.13 5.66
N LEU A 129 8.28 4.83 5.96
CA LEU A 129 8.01 3.79 4.96
C LEU A 129 6.59 3.87 4.39
N LYS A 130 5.63 4.40 5.17
CA LYS A 130 4.26 4.68 4.71
C LYS A 130 4.21 5.61 3.49
N ASP A 131 5.14 6.57 3.37
CA ASP A 131 5.14 7.54 2.28
C ASP A 131 5.53 6.89 0.94
N TYR A 132 6.11 5.71 1.00
CA TYR A 132 6.49 4.91 -0.17
C TYR A 132 5.49 3.78 -0.46
N ASN A 133 4.86 3.23 0.58
CA ASN A 133 4.03 2.03 0.48
C ASN A 133 2.53 2.32 0.51
N ILE A 134 2.10 3.52 0.87
CA ILE A 134 0.69 3.88 0.99
C ILE A 134 0.34 4.97 -0.01
N LYS A 135 -0.66 4.71 -0.84
CA LYS A 135 -1.27 5.72 -1.72
C LYS A 135 -2.26 6.57 -0.94
N SER A 136 -2.10 7.88 -1.04
CA SER A 136 -3.07 8.82 -0.50
C SER A 136 -3.07 10.11 -1.34
N PRO A 137 -4.13 10.34 -2.15
CA PRO A 137 -5.34 9.55 -2.25
C PRO A 137 -5.20 8.31 -3.12
N ALA A 138 -5.99 7.26 -2.81
CA ALA A 138 -6.32 6.19 -3.74
C ALA A 138 -7.57 6.59 -4.54
N ILE A 139 -7.60 6.26 -5.83
CA ILE A 139 -8.63 6.75 -6.76
C ILE A 139 -9.62 5.65 -7.09
N THR A 140 -10.90 5.98 -7.02
CA THR A 140 -12.00 5.13 -7.50
C THR A 140 -12.72 5.82 -8.64
N GLN A 141 -13.00 5.09 -9.72
CA GLN A 141 -13.73 5.56 -10.89
C GLN A 141 -14.85 4.58 -11.19
N ASP A 142 -16.03 5.10 -11.47
CA ASP A 142 -17.21 4.32 -11.85
C ASP A 142 -17.94 5.02 -12.99
N TYR A 143 -18.05 4.34 -14.11
CA TYR A 143 -18.72 4.82 -15.30
C TYR A 143 -19.80 3.83 -15.71
N ASN A 144 -21.00 4.32 -15.95
CA ASN A 144 -22.11 3.51 -16.41
C ASN A 144 -22.87 4.21 -17.51
N LEU A 145 -23.03 3.51 -18.62
CA LEU A 145 -23.87 3.92 -19.74
C LEU A 145 -25.00 2.89 -19.89
N SER A 146 -26.22 3.35 -19.91
CA SER A 146 -27.35 2.45 -20.20
C SER A 146 -28.30 3.06 -21.22
N VAL A 147 -28.92 2.18 -21.97
CA VAL A 147 -29.97 2.50 -22.91
C VAL A 147 -31.16 1.56 -22.70
N SER A 148 -32.33 2.09 -22.62
CA SER A 148 -33.56 1.33 -22.54
C SER A 148 -34.64 1.92 -23.45
N GLY A 149 -35.55 1.07 -23.91
CA GLY A 149 -36.67 1.49 -24.71
C GLY A 149 -37.60 0.34 -24.99
N GLY A 150 -38.67 0.62 -25.74
CA GLY A 150 -39.61 -0.42 -26.11
C GLY A 150 -40.90 0.12 -26.62
N ASN A 151 -41.76 -0.79 -27.02
CA ASN A 151 -43.12 -0.52 -27.48
C ASN A 151 -44.06 -1.64 -27.02
N ASP A 152 -45.29 -1.67 -27.53
CA ASP A 152 -46.29 -2.70 -27.20
C ASP A 152 -45.86 -4.14 -27.56
N LYS A 153 -44.82 -4.32 -28.39
CA LYS A 153 -44.33 -5.62 -28.84
C LYS A 153 -43.15 -6.10 -28.03
N GLY A 154 -42.40 -5.21 -27.37
CA GLY A 154 -41.26 -5.63 -26.59
C GLY A 154 -40.43 -4.48 -26.05
N HIS A 155 -39.58 -4.81 -25.08
CA HIS A 155 -38.68 -3.86 -24.41
C HIS A 155 -37.25 -4.35 -24.52
N TYR A 156 -36.34 -3.43 -24.41
CA TYR A 156 -34.91 -3.71 -24.33
C TYR A 156 -34.23 -2.84 -23.27
N TYR A 157 -33.20 -3.37 -22.71
CA TYR A 157 -32.26 -2.68 -21.85
C TYR A 157 -30.86 -3.16 -22.20
N ALA A 158 -29.93 -2.24 -22.40
CA ALA A 158 -28.52 -2.56 -22.50
C ALA A 158 -27.70 -1.62 -21.59
N SER A 159 -26.68 -2.13 -20.98
CA SER A 159 -25.76 -1.31 -20.17
C SER A 159 -24.32 -1.76 -20.31
N LEU A 160 -23.41 -0.78 -20.21
CA LEU A 160 -21.98 -0.96 -20.15
C LEU A 160 -21.49 -0.23 -18.90
N GLY A 161 -20.87 -0.96 -17.99
CA GLY A 161 -20.30 -0.42 -16.75
C GLY A 161 -18.80 -0.68 -16.70
N TYR A 162 -18.03 0.32 -16.32
CA TYR A 162 -16.62 0.21 -16.03
C TYR A 162 -16.35 0.74 -14.63
N ASN A 163 -15.70 -0.08 -13.81
CA ASN A 163 -15.24 0.29 -12.48
C ASN A 163 -13.74 0.09 -12.40
N ARG A 164 -13.05 1.09 -11.87
CA ARG A 164 -11.65 1.00 -11.43
C ARG A 164 -11.55 1.49 -10.01
N SER A 165 -10.99 0.69 -9.13
CA SER A 165 -10.78 1.02 -7.72
C SER A 165 -9.34 0.72 -7.33
N GLU A 166 -8.69 1.69 -6.72
CA GLU A 166 -7.37 1.53 -6.12
C GLU A 166 -7.52 1.46 -4.60
N GLY A 167 -6.75 0.57 -3.97
CA GLY A 167 -6.59 0.56 -2.52
C GLY A 167 -5.51 1.52 -2.05
N ASN A 168 -5.50 1.85 -0.75
CA ASN A 168 -4.42 2.65 -0.16
C ASN A 168 -3.10 1.87 -0.05
N ALA A 169 -3.13 0.55 0.04
CA ALA A 169 -1.92 -0.25 -0.13
C ALA A 169 -1.47 -0.19 -1.59
N MET A 170 -0.18 -0.02 -1.82
CA MET A 170 0.38 -0.10 -3.17
C MET A 170 0.11 -1.50 -3.75
N ASN A 171 0.08 -1.63 -5.08
CA ASN A 171 -0.29 -2.85 -5.79
C ASN A 171 -1.64 -3.47 -5.41
N ASN A 172 -2.52 -2.69 -4.80
CA ASN A 172 -3.88 -3.12 -4.53
C ASN A 172 -4.82 -2.35 -5.48
N TRP A 173 -5.45 -3.09 -6.39
CA TRP A 173 -6.36 -2.50 -7.36
C TRP A 173 -7.38 -3.53 -7.84
N TYR A 174 -8.50 -3.02 -8.33
CA TYR A 174 -9.59 -3.79 -8.91
C TYR A 174 -10.13 -3.07 -10.14
N HIS A 175 -10.28 -3.81 -11.25
CA HIS A 175 -10.93 -3.33 -12.47
C HIS A 175 -12.06 -4.27 -12.82
N ARG A 176 -13.18 -3.72 -13.28
CA ARG A 176 -14.31 -4.50 -13.74
C ARG A 176 -15.00 -3.84 -14.93
N LEU A 177 -15.21 -4.62 -15.98
CA LEU A 177 -16.06 -4.29 -17.08
C LEU A 177 -17.31 -5.17 -17.04
N ASN A 178 -18.49 -4.56 -17.06
CA ASN A 178 -19.76 -5.28 -17.11
C ASN A 178 -20.50 -4.89 -18.36
N PHE A 179 -21.12 -5.87 -18.99
CA PHE A 179 -22.03 -5.67 -20.08
C PHE A 179 -23.33 -6.47 -19.81
N THR A 180 -24.47 -5.81 -19.98
CA THR A 180 -25.78 -6.46 -19.78
C THR A 180 -26.71 -6.09 -20.92
N ILE A 181 -27.40 -7.09 -21.45
CA ILE A 181 -28.54 -6.92 -22.36
C ILE A 181 -29.69 -7.72 -21.82
N ASN A 182 -30.85 -7.08 -21.73
CA ASN A 182 -32.13 -7.74 -21.46
C ASN A 182 -33.12 -7.33 -22.55
N ALA A 183 -33.85 -8.28 -23.10
CA ALA A 183 -34.86 -8.02 -24.07
C ALA A 183 -36.05 -8.97 -23.90
N ASP A 184 -37.23 -8.44 -24.01
CA ASP A 184 -38.45 -9.22 -24.17
C ASP A 184 -39.13 -8.89 -25.51
N TYR A 185 -39.74 -9.88 -26.11
CA TYR A 185 -40.46 -9.71 -27.39
C TYR A 185 -41.68 -10.63 -27.48
N LYS A 186 -42.84 -10.05 -27.74
CA LYS A 186 -44.11 -10.75 -27.99
C LYS A 186 -44.11 -11.31 -29.40
N ILE A 187 -43.73 -12.57 -29.58
CA ILE A 187 -43.71 -13.27 -30.87
C ILE A 187 -45.11 -13.48 -31.39
N LYS A 188 -46.03 -13.82 -30.50
CA LYS A 188 -47.45 -14.00 -30.70
C LYS A 188 -48.22 -13.49 -29.47
N PRO A 189 -49.53 -13.23 -29.56
CA PRO A 189 -50.31 -12.84 -28.38
C PRO A 189 -50.21 -13.83 -27.19
N TRP A 190 -49.94 -15.09 -27.49
CA TRP A 190 -49.78 -16.17 -26.48
C TRP A 190 -48.33 -16.56 -26.22
N LEU A 191 -47.32 -15.96 -26.90
CA LEU A 191 -45.91 -16.36 -26.80
C LEU A 191 -45.02 -15.12 -26.65
N THR A 192 -44.34 -15.02 -25.53
CA THR A 192 -43.31 -14.00 -25.29
C THR A 192 -41.97 -14.68 -25.13
N SER A 193 -40.94 -14.14 -25.79
CA SER A 193 -39.53 -14.51 -25.60
C SER A 193 -38.88 -13.52 -24.67
N ASN A 194 -38.10 -14.03 -23.67
CA ASN A 194 -37.32 -13.22 -22.77
C ASN A 194 -35.85 -13.68 -22.86
N SER A 195 -34.97 -12.75 -23.18
CA SER A 195 -33.53 -12.98 -23.32
C SER A 195 -32.76 -12.13 -22.36
N SER A 196 -31.77 -12.69 -21.70
CA SER A 196 -30.85 -11.97 -20.82
C SER A 196 -29.43 -12.44 -21.09
N LEU A 197 -28.53 -11.48 -21.33
CA LEU A 197 -27.11 -11.70 -21.51
C LEU A 197 -26.38 -10.82 -20.50
N THR A 198 -25.49 -11.41 -19.72
CA THR A 198 -24.55 -10.66 -18.89
C THR A 198 -23.14 -11.17 -19.12
N PHE A 199 -22.21 -10.23 -19.24
CA PHE A 199 -20.79 -10.48 -19.31
C PHE A 199 -20.09 -9.63 -18.26
N THR A 200 -19.11 -10.22 -17.56
CA THR A 200 -18.25 -9.52 -16.62
C THR A 200 -16.82 -9.99 -16.82
N ASP A 201 -15.92 -9.05 -17.06
CA ASP A 201 -14.47 -9.22 -16.98
C ASP A 201 -14.01 -8.45 -15.73
N ALA A 202 -13.41 -9.14 -14.78
CA ALA A 202 -12.84 -8.55 -13.58
C ALA A 202 -11.38 -8.96 -13.41
N LYS A 203 -10.55 -7.96 -13.13
CA LYS A 203 -9.11 -8.14 -12.89
C LYS A 203 -8.74 -7.42 -11.61
N TRP A 204 -7.87 -8.02 -10.83
CA TRP A 204 -7.41 -7.39 -9.59
C TRP A 204 -6.03 -7.90 -9.17
N ASP A 205 -5.35 -7.06 -8.41
CA ASP A 205 -4.21 -7.42 -7.60
C ASP A 205 -4.53 -7.10 -6.13
N ASP A 206 -4.34 -8.05 -5.26
CA ASP A 206 -4.57 -7.90 -3.81
C ASP A 206 -3.28 -7.58 -3.04
N GLY A 207 -2.21 -7.22 -3.77
CA GLY A 207 -0.93 -6.87 -3.17
C GLY A 207 -0.24 -8.05 -2.47
N GLY A 208 -0.54 -9.28 -2.88
CA GLY A 208 0.04 -10.47 -2.27
C GLY A 208 -0.55 -10.82 -0.90
N ALA A 209 -1.81 -10.50 -0.66
CA ALA A 209 -2.53 -10.80 0.59
C ALA A 209 -2.40 -12.27 1.03
N GLY A 210 -2.21 -13.19 0.09
CA GLY A 210 -1.97 -14.60 0.38
C GLY A 210 -0.67 -14.91 1.10
N TYR A 211 0.35 -14.06 0.99
CA TYR A 211 1.66 -14.29 1.61
C TYR A 211 1.82 -13.59 2.96
N ALA A 212 1.24 -12.42 3.13
CA ALA A 212 1.48 -11.58 4.29
C ALA A 212 0.20 -11.10 4.98
N GLY A 213 -0.92 -11.13 4.29
CA GLY A 213 -2.17 -10.54 4.72
C GLY A 213 -2.11 -9.01 4.83
N GLU A 214 -3.22 -8.35 4.57
CA GLU A 214 -3.31 -6.89 4.66
C GLU A 214 -2.88 -6.34 6.03
N GLY A 215 -3.17 -7.07 7.11
CA GLY A 215 -2.77 -6.70 8.47
C GLY A 215 -1.25 -6.64 8.65
N ASN A 216 -0.50 -7.50 7.99
CA ASN A 216 0.96 -7.48 8.04
C ASN A 216 1.54 -6.34 7.22
N PHE A 217 0.99 -6.04 6.03
CA PHE A 217 1.44 -4.92 5.22
C PHE A 217 1.37 -3.60 5.99
N PHE A 218 0.20 -3.24 6.50
CA PHE A 218 0.02 -2.00 7.25
C PHE A 218 0.81 -2.00 8.57
N SER A 219 0.75 -3.08 9.33
CA SER A 219 1.48 -3.20 10.59
C SER A 219 2.98 -2.99 10.38
N THR A 220 3.56 -3.61 9.37
CA THR A 220 5.00 -3.50 9.11
C THR A 220 5.36 -2.15 8.52
N THR A 221 4.61 -1.66 7.54
CA THR A 221 4.83 -0.35 6.92
C THR A 221 4.80 0.78 7.96
N LEU A 222 3.90 0.69 8.93
CA LEU A 222 3.72 1.71 9.97
C LEU A 222 4.67 1.52 11.16
N SER A 223 5.21 0.32 11.40
CA SER A 223 6.05 0.01 12.55
C SER A 223 7.56 0.11 12.29
N VAL A 224 7.98 0.29 11.05
CA VAL A 224 9.40 0.44 10.72
C VAL A 224 9.93 1.77 11.26
N PRO A 225 11.02 1.75 12.04
CA PRO A 225 11.63 2.97 12.55
C PRO A 225 11.98 3.98 11.46
N PRO A 226 11.78 5.28 11.69
CA PRO A 226 11.96 6.32 10.65
C PRO A 226 13.42 6.55 10.24
N THR A 227 14.37 5.96 10.93
CA THR A 227 15.79 5.92 10.53
C THR A 227 16.09 4.86 9.47
N PHE A 228 15.08 4.14 8.97
CA PHE A 228 15.25 3.16 7.90
C PHE A 228 15.67 3.82 6.59
N ARG A 229 16.75 3.31 5.97
CA ARG A 229 17.17 3.76 4.64
C ARG A 229 16.36 3.05 3.57
N VAL A 230 15.59 3.77 2.80
CA VAL A 230 14.79 3.20 1.71
C VAL A 230 15.59 3.01 0.43
N LYS A 231 16.70 3.75 0.29
CA LYS A 231 17.59 3.70 -0.88
C LYS A 231 19.05 3.60 -0.49
N SER A 232 19.83 2.96 -1.34
CA SER A 232 21.28 2.99 -1.30
C SER A 232 21.80 4.36 -1.81
N PRO A 233 23.09 4.70 -1.59
CA PRO A 233 23.65 5.99 -2.01
C PRO A 233 23.61 6.24 -3.51
N ASP A 234 23.58 5.19 -4.32
CA ASP A 234 23.45 5.25 -5.78
C ASP A 234 22.00 5.40 -6.26
N GLY A 235 21.04 5.47 -5.34
CA GLY A 235 19.62 5.70 -5.62
C GLY A 235 18.77 4.44 -5.82
N ASP A 236 19.37 3.26 -5.82
CA ASP A 236 18.64 2.00 -5.89
C ASP A 236 17.87 1.73 -4.60
N TRP A 237 16.74 1.06 -4.73
CA TRP A 237 15.98 0.62 -3.57
C TRP A 237 16.76 -0.42 -2.76
N LEU A 238 16.79 -0.25 -1.43
CA LEU A 238 17.38 -1.26 -0.56
C LEU A 238 16.55 -2.54 -0.62
N ALA A 239 17.26 -3.65 -0.82
CA ALA A 239 16.72 -4.99 -0.91
C ALA A 239 17.70 -6.00 -0.32
N GLY A 240 17.32 -7.27 -0.30
CA GLY A 240 18.21 -8.37 0.11
C GLY A 240 17.95 -8.90 1.51
N PRO A 241 18.68 -9.98 1.89
CA PRO A 241 18.43 -10.72 3.15
C PRO A 241 18.60 -9.87 4.41
N ALA A 242 19.56 -8.96 4.42
CA ALA A 242 19.79 -8.09 5.57
C ALA A 242 18.61 -7.14 5.77
N VAL A 243 18.13 -6.52 4.69
CA VAL A 243 16.95 -5.66 4.72
C VAL A 243 15.72 -6.46 5.16
N ALA A 244 15.51 -7.64 4.58
CA ALA A 244 14.43 -8.55 4.94
C ALA A 244 14.44 -8.90 6.44
N SER A 245 15.60 -9.16 7.02
CA SER A 245 15.74 -9.48 8.44
C SER A 245 15.39 -8.28 9.34
N TYR A 246 15.89 -7.10 9.04
CA TYR A 246 15.70 -5.91 9.88
C TYR A 246 14.35 -5.24 9.69
N ALA A 247 13.83 -5.21 8.50
CA ALA A 247 12.51 -4.69 8.17
C ALA A 247 11.41 -5.77 8.19
N ARG A 248 11.65 -6.91 8.83
CA ARG A 248 10.72 -8.05 8.92
C ARG A 248 10.27 -8.58 7.55
N GLY A 249 11.18 -8.62 6.60
CA GLY A 249 10.89 -9.06 5.24
C GLY A 249 10.26 -8.01 4.34
N TRP A 250 10.04 -6.80 4.83
CA TRP A 250 9.36 -5.75 4.10
C TRP A 250 10.34 -4.64 3.72
N THR A 251 10.32 -4.29 2.46
CA THR A 251 11.06 -3.16 1.93
C THR A 251 10.07 -2.12 1.38
N THR A 252 10.54 -1.30 0.47
CA THR A 252 9.66 -0.41 -0.27
C THR A 252 8.84 -1.21 -1.28
N VAL A 253 7.71 -0.65 -1.66
CA VAL A 253 6.80 -1.21 -2.66
C VAL A 253 7.49 -1.54 -3.96
N LYS A 254 8.56 -0.81 -4.34
CA LYS A 254 9.26 -1.12 -5.58
C LYS A 254 9.78 -2.56 -5.63
N VAL A 255 10.25 -3.07 -4.49
CA VAL A 255 10.64 -4.48 -4.38
C VAL A 255 9.41 -5.40 -4.42
N TYR A 256 8.30 -4.94 -3.87
CA TYR A 256 7.02 -5.64 -3.99
C TYR A 256 6.51 -5.70 -5.42
N GLU A 257 6.52 -4.58 -6.14
CA GLU A 257 6.11 -4.53 -7.54
C GLU A 257 6.93 -5.49 -8.41
N ASP A 258 8.21 -5.60 -8.14
CA ASP A 258 9.12 -6.44 -8.92
C ASP A 258 9.00 -7.94 -8.54
N ALA A 259 8.66 -8.25 -7.29
CA ALA A 259 8.68 -9.62 -6.75
C ALA A 259 7.29 -10.25 -6.58
N LEU A 260 6.25 -9.45 -6.38
CA LEU A 260 4.91 -9.90 -6.01
C LEU A 260 3.86 -9.21 -6.89
N ASN A 261 3.72 -9.68 -8.10
CA ASN A 261 2.67 -9.27 -9.02
C ASN A 261 1.66 -10.41 -9.15
N TYR A 262 0.49 -10.26 -8.57
CA TYR A 262 -0.59 -11.24 -8.59
C TYR A 262 -1.73 -10.74 -9.47
N ASP A 263 -1.62 -11.00 -10.76
CA ASP A 263 -2.70 -10.73 -11.70
C ASP A 263 -3.79 -11.81 -11.58
N ASN A 264 -4.84 -11.49 -10.86
CA ASN A 264 -6.04 -12.30 -10.81
C ASN A 264 -7.03 -11.84 -11.86
N ASN A 265 -7.73 -12.77 -12.50
CA ASN A 265 -8.82 -12.45 -13.41
C ASN A 265 -10.01 -13.39 -13.26
N THR A 266 -11.16 -12.91 -13.59
CA THR A 266 -12.39 -13.70 -13.70
C THR A 266 -13.26 -13.17 -14.83
N ASP A 267 -13.60 -14.07 -15.74
CA ASP A 267 -14.60 -13.85 -16.77
C ASP A 267 -15.87 -14.62 -16.44
N LYS A 268 -17.00 -13.92 -16.46
CA LYS A 268 -18.32 -14.53 -16.26
C LYS A 268 -19.21 -14.20 -17.44
N PHE A 269 -19.80 -15.23 -18.00
CA PHE A 269 -20.76 -15.12 -19.07
C PHE A 269 -22.03 -15.87 -18.68
N ASN A 270 -23.17 -15.19 -18.71
CA ASN A 270 -24.47 -15.78 -18.48
C ASN A 270 -25.39 -15.45 -19.66
N LEU A 271 -25.96 -16.46 -20.24
CA LEU A 271 -27.03 -16.35 -21.22
C LEU A 271 -28.26 -17.09 -20.71
N SER A 272 -29.37 -16.38 -20.62
CA SER A 272 -30.67 -16.96 -20.27
C SER A 272 -31.67 -16.66 -21.38
N GLN A 273 -32.39 -17.70 -21.77
CA GLN A 273 -33.48 -17.61 -22.71
C GLN A 273 -34.69 -18.32 -22.12
N SER A 274 -35.80 -17.61 -22.02
CA SER A 274 -37.08 -18.20 -21.59
C SER A 274 -38.21 -17.84 -22.53
N PHE A 275 -39.21 -18.69 -22.57
CA PHE A 275 -40.44 -18.47 -23.33
C PHE A 275 -41.61 -18.56 -22.38
N THR A 276 -42.47 -17.56 -22.45
CA THR A 276 -43.73 -17.51 -21.68
C THR A 276 -44.89 -17.81 -22.58
N PHE A 277 -45.65 -18.85 -22.29
CA PHE A 277 -46.83 -19.28 -23.03
C PHE A 277 -48.10 -18.93 -22.27
N ASN A 278 -48.90 -18.04 -22.76
CA ASN A 278 -50.23 -17.72 -22.26
C ASN A 278 -51.26 -18.58 -22.98
N ILE A 279 -51.53 -19.77 -22.46
CA ILE A 279 -52.35 -20.80 -23.12
C ILE A 279 -53.83 -20.43 -23.12
N MET A 280 -54.33 -19.97 -21.98
CA MET A 280 -55.69 -19.50 -21.77
C MET A 280 -55.74 -18.55 -20.59
N LYS A 281 -56.88 -17.87 -20.40
CA LYS A 281 -57.03 -16.93 -19.28
C LYS A 281 -56.81 -17.66 -17.93
N GLY A 282 -55.80 -17.23 -17.20
CA GLY A 282 -55.41 -17.78 -15.91
C GLY A 282 -54.48 -18.99 -15.97
N LEU A 283 -53.97 -19.41 -17.16
CA LEU A 283 -53.00 -20.46 -17.32
C LEU A 283 -51.80 -19.96 -18.14
N THR A 284 -50.65 -19.80 -17.44
CA THR A 284 -49.39 -19.39 -18.01
C THR A 284 -48.33 -20.47 -17.75
N PHE A 285 -47.55 -20.78 -18.73
CA PHE A 285 -46.43 -21.71 -18.62
C PHE A 285 -45.15 -21.03 -19.05
#